data_2832b528c8c9f51cff3ed47ece8fecf8
#
_entry.id   2832b528c8c9f51cff3ed47ece8fecf8
#
_cell.length_a   1.000
_cell.length_b   1.000
_cell.length_c   1.000
_cell.angle_alpha   90.00
_cell.angle_beta   90.00
_cell.angle_gamma   90.00
#
_symmetry.space_group_name_H-M   'P 1'
#
loop_
_entity.id
_entity.type
_entity.pdbx_description
1 polymer ?
#
loop_
_entity_poly.entity_id
_entity_poly.type
_entity_poly.pdbx_seq_one_letter_code
_entity_poly.pdbx_strand_id
1 'polypeptide(L)'
;MISKILVAIDGSRSAEKAVALASDIAQKYGAKVLLLYVVTEAAGANIPEHMRTSAEMENVKVTTAGLLRAIGQEILKEAQEIARGHGVEQVEALIEIGDPAQRIIAAAKDRGVDLIAIGQRGLGDAAALLLGSVSHKVVQLAECPCLTVK
;
A
#
# COMPACT_ATOMS: atom_id res chain seq x y z
N MET A 1 -8.13 4.67 21.45
CA MET A 1 -8.79 3.49 20.83
C MET A 1 -8.45 3.46 19.34
N ILE A 2 -8.17 2.32 18.77
CA ILE A 2 -7.88 2.19 17.34
C ILE A 2 -9.21 2.09 16.60
N SER A 3 -9.55 3.10 15.82
CA SER A 3 -10.79 3.17 15.02
C SER A 3 -10.53 3.18 13.51
N LYS A 4 -9.33 3.54 13.09
CA LYS A 4 -8.92 3.58 11.69
C LYS A 4 -7.45 3.19 11.52
N ILE A 5 -7.20 2.22 10.66
CA ILE A 5 -5.86 1.72 10.34
C ILE A 5 -5.57 1.99 8.86
N LEU A 6 -4.47 2.67 8.56
CA LEU A 6 -3.96 2.79 7.20
C LEU A 6 -2.95 1.68 6.94
N VAL A 7 -3.09 0.98 5.84
CA VAL A 7 -2.10 -0.01 5.38
C VAL A 7 -1.52 0.46 4.06
N ALA A 8 -0.22 0.74 4.05
CA ALA A 8 0.51 1.08 2.83
C ALA A 8 0.93 -0.20 2.11
N ILE A 9 0.55 -0.30 0.84
CA ILE A 9 0.77 -1.49 0.02
C ILE A 9 1.49 -1.16 -1.29
N ASP A 10 2.32 -2.09 -1.73
CA ASP A 10 3.11 -1.99 -2.96
C ASP A 10 3.12 -3.29 -3.78
N GLY A 11 2.34 -4.29 -3.35
CA GLY A 11 2.31 -5.62 -3.95
C GLY A 11 3.40 -6.57 -3.45
N SER A 12 4.22 -6.17 -2.47
CA SER A 12 5.21 -7.04 -1.84
C SER A 12 4.58 -8.03 -0.86
N ARG A 13 5.27 -9.14 -0.58
CA ARG A 13 4.82 -10.13 0.43
C ARG A 13 4.73 -9.54 1.84
N SER A 14 5.64 -8.64 2.19
CA SER A 14 5.59 -7.98 3.50
C SER A 14 4.39 -7.04 3.61
N ALA A 15 3.99 -6.39 2.50
CA ALA A 15 2.78 -5.59 2.46
C ALA A 15 1.50 -6.45 2.60
N GLU A 16 1.43 -7.61 1.94
CA GLU A 16 0.33 -8.56 2.12
C GLU A 16 0.20 -9.04 3.57
N LYS A 17 1.33 -9.37 4.22
CA LYS A 17 1.36 -9.70 5.64
C LYS A 17 0.92 -8.53 6.52
N ALA A 18 1.28 -7.30 6.14
CA ALA A 18 0.81 -6.11 6.85
C ALA A 18 -0.71 -5.93 6.73
N VAL A 19 -1.29 -6.22 5.56
CA VAL A 19 -2.74 -6.22 5.37
C VAL A 19 -3.41 -7.25 6.28
N ALA A 20 -2.91 -8.49 6.30
CA ALA A 20 -3.47 -9.55 7.13
C ALA A 20 -3.43 -9.18 8.63
N LEU A 21 -2.27 -8.78 9.13
CA LEU A 21 -2.11 -8.42 10.55
C LEU A 21 -2.92 -7.18 10.94
N ALA A 22 -2.94 -6.15 10.10
CA ALA A 22 -3.76 -4.96 10.33
C ALA A 22 -5.25 -5.29 10.32
N SER A 23 -5.66 -6.25 9.49
CA SER A 23 -7.05 -6.71 9.41
C SER A 23 -7.47 -7.47 10.67
N ASP A 24 -6.60 -8.32 11.23
CA ASP A 24 -6.86 -9.00 12.52
C ASP A 24 -7.03 -7.96 13.64
N ILE A 25 -6.20 -6.93 13.66
CA ILE A 25 -6.33 -5.82 14.62
C ILE A 25 -7.65 -5.09 14.40
N ALA A 26 -7.94 -4.72 13.13
CA ALA A 26 -9.16 -4.01 12.80
C ALA A 26 -10.42 -4.78 13.18
N GLN A 27 -10.48 -6.07 12.89
CA GLN A 27 -11.58 -6.95 13.24
C GLN A 27 -11.79 -6.98 14.76
N LYS A 28 -10.71 -7.09 15.52
CA LYS A 28 -10.77 -7.14 16.99
C LYS A 28 -11.30 -5.84 17.62
N TYR A 29 -10.96 -4.69 17.06
CA TYR A 29 -11.34 -3.37 17.58
C TYR A 29 -12.55 -2.74 16.88
N GLY A 30 -13.11 -3.38 15.85
CA GLY A 30 -14.16 -2.79 15.02
C GLY A 30 -13.67 -1.59 14.20
N ALA A 31 -12.39 -1.59 13.85
CA ALA A 31 -11.76 -0.47 13.12
C ALA A 31 -11.98 -0.56 11.61
N LYS A 32 -11.93 0.59 10.95
CA LYS A 32 -11.88 0.69 9.48
C LYS A 32 -10.47 0.45 8.98
N VAL A 33 -10.33 -0.19 7.82
CA VAL A 33 -9.05 -0.34 7.12
C VAL A 33 -9.05 0.55 5.88
N LEU A 34 -8.04 1.42 5.78
CA LEU A 34 -7.73 2.22 4.60
C LEU A 34 -6.50 1.63 3.93
N LEU A 35 -6.67 1.05 2.75
CA LEU A 35 -5.60 0.53 1.92
C LEU A 35 -5.09 1.63 1.00
N LEU A 36 -3.81 1.92 1.03
CA LEU A 36 -3.20 2.99 0.23
C LEU A 36 -2.11 2.43 -0.69
N TYR A 37 -2.28 2.65 -1.99
CA TYR A 37 -1.25 2.44 -3.00
C TYR A 37 -0.77 3.78 -3.54
N VAL A 38 0.55 3.98 -3.59
CA VAL A 38 1.14 5.22 -4.12
C VAL A 38 1.83 4.95 -5.45
N VAL A 39 1.37 5.60 -6.50
CA VAL A 39 2.01 5.58 -7.82
C VAL A 39 3.21 6.53 -7.80
N THR A 40 4.39 6.00 -8.12
CA THR A 40 5.62 6.78 -8.25
C THR A 40 6.08 6.84 -9.70
N GLU A 41 6.67 7.94 -10.12
CA GLU A 41 7.27 8.04 -11.46
C GLU A 41 8.43 7.04 -11.64
N ALA A 42 9.18 6.76 -10.57
CA ALA A 42 10.25 5.79 -10.57
C ALA A 42 9.78 4.34 -10.80
N ALA A 43 8.53 4.00 -10.44
CA ALA A 43 7.96 2.68 -10.67
C ALA A 43 7.75 2.36 -12.16
N GLY A 44 7.69 3.38 -13.02
CA GLY A 44 7.60 3.21 -14.48
C GLY A 44 8.77 2.45 -15.09
N ALA A 45 9.95 2.44 -14.43
CA ALA A 45 11.12 1.69 -14.87
C ALA A 45 11.00 0.17 -14.65
N ASN A 46 10.09 -0.28 -13.78
CA ASN A 46 9.95 -1.68 -13.36
C ASN A 46 8.64 -2.32 -13.85
N ILE A 47 7.99 -1.76 -14.85
CA ILE A 47 6.78 -2.38 -15.43
C ILE A 47 7.19 -3.66 -16.16
N PRO A 48 6.63 -4.83 -15.82
CA PRO A 48 6.91 -6.08 -16.52
C PRO A 48 6.60 -5.96 -18.02
N GLU A 49 7.52 -6.44 -18.86
CA GLU A 49 7.44 -6.31 -20.32
C GLU A 49 6.17 -6.93 -20.92
N HIS A 50 5.67 -8.02 -20.35
CA HIS A 50 4.43 -8.66 -20.76
C HIS A 50 3.18 -7.76 -20.55
N MET A 51 3.19 -6.87 -19.55
CA MET A 51 2.11 -5.92 -19.34
C MET A 51 2.14 -4.76 -20.35
N ARG A 52 3.35 -4.33 -20.76
CA ARG A 52 3.52 -3.35 -21.84
C ARG A 52 3.03 -3.90 -23.18
N THR A 53 3.42 -5.13 -23.50
CA THR A 53 3.09 -5.79 -24.77
C THR A 53 1.58 -6.03 -24.89
N SER A 54 0.91 -6.46 -23.82
CA SER A 54 -0.54 -6.68 -23.82
C SER A 54 -1.30 -5.37 -24.04
N ALA A 55 -0.87 -4.27 -23.43
CA ALA A 55 -1.48 -2.96 -23.59
C ALA A 55 -1.27 -2.39 -25.00
N GLU A 56 -0.13 -2.62 -25.61
CA GLU A 56 0.17 -2.20 -26.99
C GLU A 56 -0.66 -2.99 -28.02
N MET A 57 -0.90 -4.27 -27.80
CA MET A 57 -1.71 -5.12 -28.68
C MET A 57 -3.20 -4.72 -28.71
N GLU A 58 -3.72 -4.14 -27.64
CA GLU A 58 -5.12 -3.68 -27.58
C GLU A 58 -5.36 -2.29 -28.20
N ASN A 59 -4.34 -1.68 -28.81
CA ASN A 59 -4.41 -0.36 -29.47
C ASN A 59 -4.88 0.77 -28.53
N VAL A 60 -4.71 0.60 -27.23
CA VAL A 60 -5.02 1.59 -26.20
C VAL A 60 -3.80 2.50 -26.06
N LYS A 61 -3.97 3.80 -26.14
CA LYS A 61 -2.93 4.78 -25.76
C LYS A 61 -2.73 4.71 -24.25
N VAL A 62 -2.03 3.68 -23.77
CA VAL A 62 -1.73 3.50 -22.35
C VAL A 62 -0.57 4.43 -22.01
N THR A 63 -0.87 5.51 -21.30
CA THR A 63 0.17 6.30 -20.66
C THR A 63 0.82 5.49 -19.55
N THR A 64 2.10 5.70 -19.26
CA THR A 64 2.80 5.06 -18.13
C THR A 64 2.01 5.24 -16.83
N ALA A 65 1.47 6.42 -16.60
CA ALA A 65 0.62 6.71 -15.44
C ALA A 65 -0.67 5.88 -15.41
N GLY A 66 -1.32 5.68 -16.56
CA GLY A 66 -2.51 4.83 -16.67
C GLY A 66 -2.23 3.37 -16.37
N LEU A 67 -1.10 2.85 -16.85
CA LEU A 67 -0.67 1.47 -16.56
C LEU A 67 -0.32 1.28 -15.08
N LEU A 68 0.42 2.19 -14.47
CA LEU A 68 0.75 2.15 -13.04
C LEU A 68 -0.50 2.22 -12.16
N ARG A 69 -1.48 3.02 -12.54
CA ARG A 69 -2.78 3.09 -11.86
C ARG A 69 -3.54 1.76 -11.98
N ALA A 70 -3.55 1.13 -13.13
CA ALA A 70 -4.20 -0.18 -13.34
C ALA A 70 -3.54 -1.28 -12.49
N ILE A 71 -2.21 -1.29 -12.40
CA ILE A 71 -1.47 -2.19 -11.50
C ILE A 71 -1.86 -1.93 -10.04
N GLY A 72 -1.90 -0.68 -9.62
CA GLY A 72 -2.31 -0.29 -8.27
C GLY A 72 -3.75 -0.72 -7.94
N GLN A 73 -4.66 -0.62 -8.89
CA GLN A 73 -6.05 -1.08 -8.71
C GLN A 73 -6.13 -2.59 -8.48
N GLU A 74 -5.34 -3.39 -9.21
CA GLU A 74 -5.31 -4.85 -9.00
C GLU A 74 -4.70 -5.22 -7.65
N ILE A 75 -3.59 -4.59 -7.27
CA ILE A 75 -2.97 -4.77 -5.94
C ILE A 75 -3.94 -4.40 -4.82
N LEU A 76 -4.68 -3.29 -4.95
CA LEU A 76 -5.69 -2.87 -3.99
C LEU A 76 -6.85 -3.85 -3.90
N LYS A 77 -7.29 -4.40 -5.02
CA LYS A 77 -8.35 -5.40 -5.06
C LYS A 77 -7.97 -6.67 -4.30
N GLU A 78 -6.77 -7.20 -4.55
CA GLU A 78 -6.24 -8.34 -3.80
C GLU A 78 -6.14 -8.05 -2.30
N ALA A 79 -5.64 -6.88 -1.93
CA ALA A 79 -5.55 -6.45 -0.55
C ALA A 79 -6.93 -6.31 0.13
N GLN A 80 -7.94 -5.82 -0.59
CA GLN A 80 -9.33 -5.78 -0.10
C GLN A 80 -9.90 -7.18 0.14
N GLU A 81 -9.59 -8.14 -0.74
CA GLU A 81 -10.00 -9.53 -0.57
C GLU A 81 -9.37 -10.15 0.69
N ILE A 82 -8.08 -9.90 0.93
CA ILE A 82 -7.40 -10.31 2.16
C ILE A 82 -8.10 -9.71 3.38
N ALA A 83 -8.32 -8.40 3.41
CA ALA A 83 -8.93 -7.72 4.55
C ALA A 83 -10.35 -8.23 4.85
N ARG A 84 -11.16 -8.43 3.83
CA ARG A 84 -12.52 -8.98 3.97
C ARG A 84 -12.49 -10.44 4.44
N GLY A 85 -11.53 -11.23 3.96
CA GLY A 85 -11.31 -12.60 4.41
C GLY A 85 -10.97 -12.70 5.90
N HIS A 86 -10.36 -11.66 6.47
CA HIS A 86 -10.10 -11.51 7.91
C HIS A 86 -11.28 -10.88 8.69
N GLY A 87 -12.43 -10.68 8.05
CA GLY A 87 -13.65 -10.21 8.72
C GLY A 87 -13.74 -8.70 8.90
N VAL A 88 -12.95 -7.91 8.19
CA VAL A 88 -13.07 -6.44 8.22
C VAL A 88 -14.30 -6.00 7.43
N GLU A 89 -15.24 -5.35 8.09
CA GLU A 89 -16.49 -4.89 7.45
C GLU A 89 -16.31 -3.63 6.60
N GLN A 90 -15.43 -2.72 7.04
CA GLN A 90 -15.21 -1.42 6.40
C GLN A 90 -13.79 -1.33 5.84
N VAL A 91 -13.67 -1.56 4.54
CA VAL A 91 -12.41 -1.46 3.81
C VAL A 91 -12.55 -0.40 2.72
N GLU A 92 -11.71 0.63 2.79
CA GLU A 92 -11.58 1.69 1.80
C GLU A 92 -10.25 1.52 1.04
N ALA A 93 -10.24 1.81 -0.25
CA ALA A 93 -9.03 1.76 -1.07
C ALA A 93 -8.76 3.14 -1.68
N LEU A 94 -7.50 3.55 -1.67
CA LEU A 94 -7.04 4.85 -2.14
C LEU A 94 -5.78 4.69 -3.00
N ILE A 95 -5.74 5.40 -4.12
CA ILE A 95 -4.56 5.57 -4.95
C ILE A 95 -4.12 7.03 -4.87
N GLU A 96 -2.86 7.25 -4.50
CA GLU A 96 -2.21 8.54 -4.50
C GLU A 96 -1.05 8.56 -5.50
N ILE A 97 -0.60 9.73 -5.91
CA ILE A 97 0.52 9.91 -6.82
C ILE A 97 1.57 10.79 -6.15
N GLY A 98 2.83 10.36 -6.16
CA GLY A 98 3.95 11.14 -5.63
C GLY A 98 4.98 10.33 -4.85
N ASP A 99 5.64 10.96 -3.89
CA ASP A 99 6.57 10.29 -2.98
C ASP A 99 5.80 9.41 -1.98
N PRO A 100 6.09 8.10 -1.91
CA PRO A 100 5.31 7.18 -1.09
C PRO A 100 5.26 7.57 0.38
N ALA A 101 6.39 7.90 0.99
CA ALA A 101 6.43 8.23 2.40
C ALA A 101 5.62 9.48 2.71
N GLN A 102 5.77 10.53 1.90
CA GLN A 102 5.00 11.77 2.06
C GLN A 102 3.50 11.56 1.89
N ARG A 103 3.08 10.77 0.88
CA ARG A 103 1.67 10.48 0.64
C ARG A 103 1.04 9.63 1.73
N ILE A 104 1.76 8.65 2.26
CA ILE A 104 1.30 7.84 3.39
C ILE A 104 1.07 8.71 4.63
N ILE A 105 2.04 9.56 4.96
CA ILE A 105 1.97 10.45 6.13
C ILE A 105 0.83 11.47 5.97
N ALA A 106 0.72 12.10 4.81
CA ALA A 106 -0.36 13.04 4.51
C ALA A 106 -1.74 12.38 4.61
N ALA A 107 -1.92 11.21 3.97
CA ALA A 107 -3.17 10.47 4.04
C ALA A 107 -3.54 10.06 5.47
N ALA A 108 -2.56 9.63 6.27
CA ALA A 108 -2.78 9.27 7.66
C ALA A 108 -3.27 10.48 8.49
N LYS A 109 -2.65 11.63 8.31
CA LYS A 109 -3.05 12.88 8.97
C LYS A 109 -4.42 13.36 8.53
N ASP A 110 -4.64 13.49 7.22
CA ASP A 110 -5.88 14.03 6.64
C ASP A 110 -7.10 13.16 6.94
N ARG A 111 -6.90 11.85 7.06
CA ARG A 111 -7.96 10.87 7.34
C ARG A 111 -8.13 10.54 8.82
N GLY A 112 -7.32 11.13 9.71
CA GLY A 112 -7.36 10.85 11.14
C GLY A 112 -7.12 9.39 11.47
N VAL A 113 -6.00 8.84 10.97
CA VAL A 113 -5.60 7.45 11.16
C VAL A 113 -4.94 7.28 12.52
N ASP A 114 -5.32 6.22 13.24
CA ASP A 114 -4.79 5.91 14.57
C ASP A 114 -3.55 5.01 14.53
N LEU A 115 -3.38 4.24 13.44
CA LEU A 115 -2.28 3.30 13.26
C LEU A 115 -1.92 3.19 11.78
N ILE A 116 -0.64 3.29 11.44
CA ILE A 116 -0.13 2.93 10.12
C ILE A 116 0.49 1.54 10.19
N ALA A 117 0.09 0.62 9.30
CA ALA A 117 0.75 -0.65 9.08
C ALA A 117 1.48 -0.64 7.74
N ILE A 118 2.72 -1.09 7.71
CA ILE A 118 3.56 -1.07 6.51
C ILE A 118 4.50 -2.27 6.51
N GLY A 119 4.71 -2.86 5.33
CA GLY A 119 5.73 -3.88 5.16
C GLY A 119 7.13 -3.30 5.45
N GLN A 120 7.96 -4.07 6.11
CA GLN A 120 9.32 -3.64 6.45
C GLN A 120 10.17 -3.38 5.20
N ARG A 121 9.87 -4.10 4.09
CA ARG A 121 10.56 -3.99 2.80
C ARG A 121 9.58 -3.89 1.66
N GLY A 122 9.97 -3.13 0.63
CA GLY A 122 9.25 -3.07 -0.63
C GLY A 122 9.80 -4.05 -1.67
N LEU A 123 9.34 -3.89 -2.91
CA LEU A 123 9.70 -4.74 -4.06
C LEU A 123 11.18 -4.64 -4.46
N GLY A 124 11.88 -3.56 -4.12
CA GLY A 124 13.26 -3.29 -4.55
C GLY A 124 14.34 -3.48 -3.47
N ASP A 125 13.98 -3.90 -2.27
CA ASP A 125 14.92 -3.94 -1.14
C ASP A 125 15.68 -5.27 -1.07
N ALA A 126 16.93 -5.26 -1.54
CA ALA A 126 17.81 -6.44 -1.54
C ALA A 126 18.57 -6.68 -0.21
N ALA A 127 18.63 -5.69 0.69
CA ALA A 127 19.42 -5.77 1.92
C ALA A 127 18.64 -6.40 3.09
N ALA A 128 19.15 -7.50 3.62
CA ALA A 128 18.46 -8.39 4.54
C ALA A 128 18.19 -7.85 5.96
N LEU A 129 18.72 -6.70 6.37
CA LEU A 129 18.79 -6.30 7.79
C LEU A 129 18.21 -4.92 8.13
N LEU A 130 17.80 -4.10 7.16
CA LEU A 130 17.34 -2.73 7.41
C LEU A 130 15.88 -2.54 6.97
N LEU A 131 15.20 -1.60 7.60
CA LEU A 131 13.92 -1.08 7.13
C LEU A 131 14.10 -0.53 5.71
N GLY A 132 13.13 -0.78 4.83
CA GLY A 132 13.08 -0.16 3.50
C GLY A 132 13.04 1.37 3.60
N SER A 133 13.44 2.05 2.52
CA SER A 133 13.52 3.51 2.50
C SER A 133 12.18 4.20 2.84
N VAL A 134 11.07 3.64 2.37
CA VAL A 134 9.71 4.16 2.64
C VAL A 134 9.31 3.89 4.09
N SER A 135 9.42 2.65 4.55
CA SER A 135 9.03 2.28 5.92
C SER A 135 9.85 3.04 6.97
N HIS A 136 11.15 3.25 6.72
CA HIS A 136 12.00 4.04 7.60
C HIS A 136 11.53 5.49 7.72
N LYS A 137 11.26 6.17 6.61
CA LYS A 137 10.75 7.55 6.61
C LYS A 137 9.38 7.65 7.29
N VAL A 138 8.48 6.70 7.01
CA VAL A 138 7.15 6.69 7.62
C VAL A 138 7.25 6.56 9.13
N VAL A 139 8.05 5.61 9.63
CA VAL A 139 8.24 5.42 11.09
C VAL A 139 8.83 6.66 11.76
N GLN A 140 9.74 7.36 11.09
CA GLN A 140 10.37 8.57 11.65
C GLN A 140 9.45 9.80 11.67
N LEU A 141 8.59 9.94 10.68
CA LEU A 141 7.87 11.20 10.42
C LEU A 141 6.36 11.13 10.69
N ALA A 142 5.80 9.94 10.87
CA ALA A 142 4.39 9.79 11.18
C ALA A 142 4.05 10.33 12.58
N GLU A 143 2.93 11.00 12.71
CA GLU A 143 2.42 11.52 13.99
C GLU A 143 1.66 10.45 14.81
N CYS A 144 1.32 9.32 14.19
CA CYS A 144 0.64 8.20 14.84
C CYS A 144 1.55 6.96 14.94
N PRO A 145 1.22 5.98 15.79
CA PRO A 145 1.94 4.72 15.87
C PRO A 145 2.09 4.02 14.53
N CYS A 146 3.22 3.35 14.33
CA CYS A 146 3.52 2.59 13.11
C CYS A 146 3.82 1.13 13.47
N LEU A 147 3.20 0.22 12.73
CA LEU A 147 3.45 -1.22 12.77
C LEU A 147 4.24 -1.62 11.53
N THR A 148 5.45 -2.08 11.69
CA THR A 148 6.27 -2.62 10.60
C THR A 148 6.19 -4.15 10.59
N VAL A 149 5.95 -4.74 9.43
CA VAL A 149 5.72 -6.18 9.26
C VAL A 149 6.79 -6.77 8.34
N LYS A 150 7.39 -7.91 8.77
CA LYS A 150 8.42 -8.65 8.02
C LYS A 150 7.83 -9.64 7.02
#